data_74e3dac87f55c84008f8e932c6a683fd
#
_entry.id   74e3dac87f55c84008f8e932c6a683fd
#
_cell.length_a   1.000
_cell.length_b   1.000
_cell.length_c   1.000
_cell.angle_alpha   90.00
_cell.angle_beta   90.00
_cell.angle_gamma   90.00
#
_symmetry.space_group_name_H-M   'P 1'
#
loop_
_entity.id
_entity.type
_entity.pdbx_description
1 polymer ?
#
loop_
_entity_poly.entity_id
_entity_poly.type
_entity_poly.pdbx_seq_one_letter_code
_entity_poly.pdbx_strand_id
1 'polypeptide(L)'
;LPGTDYTIAGMVASQCGIPLFAPFEGNASASMSSFFPHNLCLGDILKNSGYENHFVQGANLRFAGKDVFLKSHGFDHLIGAEELKGRVADPTYRNDWGFYDDTVLDEVWQQYQQLSQSGKRFSLFALTVDTHHPDGFVSRSCERKSYAIDGKANQSFSAVTCSQQHIAALINKIKASPWFKDTVIVVSSDHLAMNNTAWKYLSKQDRNNLFFVLRGDQPVQDVVGLKRNTMDNGATVLDILGGDNFLGLGRSSLSGQSLSQSFLNMKEKVLAWKPDIIRLWNFPKEMK
;
A
#
# COMPACT_ATOMS: atom_id res chain seq x y z
N LEU A 1 1.94 -11.11 -9.56
CA LEU A 1 3.29 -11.58 -9.91
C LEU A 1 3.95 -12.21 -8.70
N PRO A 2 4.90 -13.17 -8.86
CA PRO A 2 5.71 -13.67 -7.76
C PRO A 2 6.47 -12.53 -7.07
N GLY A 3 6.56 -12.57 -5.74
CA GLY A 3 7.22 -11.51 -4.97
C GLY A 3 6.44 -10.19 -4.88
N THR A 4 5.13 -10.21 -5.18
CA THR A 4 4.21 -9.05 -5.01
C THR A 4 2.87 -9.49 -4.44
N ASP A 5 2.79 -10.65 -3.78
CA ASP A 5 1.57 -11.39 -3.49
C ASP A 5 1.23 -11.50 -2.00
N TYR A 6 1.92 -10.72 -1.16
CA TYR A 6 1.62 -10.51 0.26
C TYR A 6 2.06 -9.11 0.70
N THR A 7 1.59 -8.62 1.83
CA THR A 7 1.63 -7.20 2.21
C THR A 7 3.00 -6.53 2.07
N ILE A 8 4.06 -7.05 2.71
CA ILE A 8 5.39 -6.41 2.60
C ILE A 8 5.95 -6.50 1.18
N ALA A 9 5.64 -7.55 0.43
CA ALA A 9 6.05 -7.67 -0.97
C ALA A 9 5.29 -6.68 -1.88
N GLY A 10 4.01 -6.46 -1.62
CA GLY A 10 3.24 -5.41 -2.29
C GLY A 10 3.74 -4.01 -1.96
N MET A 11 4.10 -3.76 -0.70
CA MET A 11 4.74 -2.50 -0.29
C MET A 11 6.07 -2.26 -1.02
N VAL A 12 6.97 -3.26 -1.05
CA VAL A 12 8.24 -3.17 -1.78
C VAL A 12 8.00 -2.95 -3.27
N ALA A 13 7.08 -3.71 -3.87
CA ALA A 13 6.76 -3.57 -5.29
C ALA A 13 6.22 -2.16 -5.61
N SER A 14 5.29 -1.64 -4.82
CA SER A 14 4.71 -0.32 -5.05
C SER A 14 5.65 0.83 -4.71
N GLN A 15 6.55 0.66 -3.73
CA GLN A 15 7.45 1.72 -3.29
C GLN A 15 8.79 1.74 -4.02
N CYS A 16 9.30 0.58 -4.44
CA CYS A 16 10.63 0.46 -5.02
C CYS A 16 10.61 -0.05 -6.47
N GLY A 17 9.44 -0.43 -6.99
CA GLY A 17 9.30 -0.95 -8.35
C GLY A 17 9.99 -2.30 -8.59
N ILE A 18 10.22 -3.11 -7.54
CA ILE A 18 10.85 -4.42 -7.62
C ILE A 18 10.06 -5.47 -6.87
N PRO A 19 10.05 -6.74 -7.29
CA PRO A 19 9.45 -7.81 -6.51
C PRO A 19 10.33 -8.14 -5.29
N LEU A 20 9.71 -8.58 -4.19
CA LEU A 20 10.43 -8.98 -2.99
C LEU A 20 10.80 -10.46 -3.04
N PHE A 21 12.09 -10.74 -3.11
CA PHE A 21 12.67 -12.04 -2.82
C PHE A 21 13.74 -11.88 -1.74
N ALA A 22 13.53 -12.52 -0.60
CA ALA A 22 14.47 -12.47 0.51
C ALA A 22 15.46 -13.65 0.48
N PRO A 23 16.69 -13.46 0.95
CA PRO A 23 17.67 -14.54 1.12
C PRO A 23 17.41 -15.40 2.38
N PHE A 24 16.31 -15.15 3.10
CA PHE A 24 15.91 -15.79 4.34
C PHE A 24 14.42 -16.16 4.29
N GLU A 25 13.99 -17.08 5.15
CA GLU A 25 12.59 -17.50 5.27
C GLU A 25 11.90 -16.86 6.49
N GLY A 26 10.58 -16.72 6.39
CA GLY A 26 9.71 -16.25 7.49
C GLY A 26 9.94 -14.79 7.89
N ASN A 27 9.73 -14.48 9.19
CA ASN A 27 9.82 -13.14 9.76
C ASN A 27 11.25 -12.69 10.12
N ALA A 28 12.29 -13.33 9.58
CA ALA A 28 13.68 -12.97 9.87
C ALA A 28 14.00 -11.50 9.55
N SER A 29 13.25 -10.88 8.63
CA SER A 29 13.34 -9.46 8.33
C SER A 29 13.09 -8.53 9.53
N ALA A 30 12.30 -8.96 10.53
CA ALA A 30 12.04 -8.19 11.74
C ALA A 30 13.27 -8.04 12.67
N SER A 31 14.30 -8.88 12.51
CA SER A 31 15.56 -8.80 13.26
C SER A 31 16.68 -8.08 12.51
N MET A 32 16.44 -7.66 11.26
CA MET A 32 17.42 -6.97 10.43
C MET A 32 17.56 -5.50 10.84
N SER A 33 18.75 -4.95 10.70
CA SER A 33 19.01 -3.52 10.93
C SER A 33 18.66 -2.63 9.73
N SER A 34 18.50 -3.20 8.54
CA SER A 34 18.16 -2.49 7.30
C SER A 34 17.45 -3.43 6.32
N PHE A 35 16.67 -2.85 5.43
CA PHE A 35 15.86 -3.57 4.45
C PHE A 35 16.09 -2.95 3.07
N PHE A 36 16.68 -3.67 2.12
CA PHE A 36 17.11 -3.14 0.81
C PHE A 36 17.86 -1.80 0.88
N PRO A 37 18.87 -1.65 1.75
CA PRO A 37 19.39 -0.34 2.16
C PRO A 37 19.98 0.50 1.03
N HIS A 38 20.26 -0.11 -0.11
CA HIS A 38 20.89 0.54 -1.26
C HIS A 38 19.96 0.68 -2.47
N ASN A 39 18.72 0.22 -2.36
CA ASN A 39 17.72 0.48 -3.38
C ASN A 39 17.10 1.85 -3.19
N LEU A 40 16.82 2.53 -4.29
CA LEU A 40 16.09 3.77 -4.27
C LEU A 40 14.59 3.46 -4.34
N CYS A 41 13.84 3.90 -3.34
CA CYS A 41 12.40 3.75 -3.26
C CYS A 41 11.70 5.12 -3.27
N LEU A 42 10.41 5.14 -3.50
CA LEU A 42 9.61 6.36 -3.56
C LEU A 42 9.78 7.24 -2.31
N GLY A 43 9.80 6.62 -1.12
CA GLY A 43 10.00 7.33 0.14
C GLY A 43 11.36 8.05 0.21
N ASP A 44 12.44 7.46 -0.31
CA ASP A 44 13.76 8.10 -0.41
C ASP A 44 13.71 9.33 -1.31
N ILE A 45 13.08 9.21 -2.49
CA ILE A 45 12.95 10.30 -3.46
C ILE A 45 12.11 11.44 -2.87
N LEU A 46 10.99 11.12 -2.24
CA LEU A 46 10.13 12.11 -1.61
C LEU A 46 10.87 12.85 -0.50
N LYS A 47 11.59 12.14 0.38
CA LYS A 47 12.39 12.74 1.44
C LYS A 47 13.47 13.67 0.89
N ASN A 48 14.21 13.23 -0.12
CA ASN A 48 15.23 14.03 -0.79
C ASN A 48 14.64 15.26 -1.51
N SER A 49 13.35 15.21 -1.85
CA SER A 49 12.59 16.31 -2.44
C SER A 49 11.92 17.22 -1.39
N GLY A 50 12.26 17.05 -0.10
CA GLY A 50 11.78 17.88 1.00
C GLY A 50 10.41 17.52 1.55
N TYR A 51 9.93 16.28 1.31
CA TYR A 51 8.72 15.78 1.94
C TYR A 51 9.01 15.19 3.33
N GLU A 52 8.11 15.39 4.27
CA GLU A 52 8.04 14.61 5.51
C GLU A 52 7.20 13.36 5.24
N ASN A 53 7.79 12.16 5.42
CA ASN A 53 7.11 10.91 5.11
C ASN A 53 6.51 10.29 6.37
N HIS A 54 5.20 10.09 6.35
CA HIS A 54 4.41 9.53 7.44
C HIS A 54 3.76 8.20 7.01
N PHE A 55 3.67 7.26 7.94
CA PHE A 55 2.99 5.98 7.72
C PHE A 55 2.08 5.63 8.90
N VAL A 56 0.86 5.20 8.63
CA VAL A 56 -0.15 4.80 9.62
C VAL A 56 -0.72 3.42 9.29
N GLN A 57 -0.79 2.53 10.27
CA GLN A 57 -1.50 1.25 10.16
C GLN A 57 -2.08 0.80 11.49
N GLY A 58 -3.12 -0.03 11.47
CA GLY A 58 -3.71 -0.62 12.67
C GLY A 58 -2.91 -1.77 13.29
N ALA A 59 -2.08 -2.44 12.48
CA ALA A 59 -1.30 -3.61 12.88
C ALA A 59 0.06 -3.24 13.49
N ASN A 60 0.75 -4.25 14.05
CA ASN A 60 2.11 -4.09 14.57
C ASN A 60 3.10 -3.80 13.42
N LEU A 61 3.90 -2.73 13.57
CA LEU A 61 4.90 -2.32 12.58
C LEU A 61 6.03 -3.34 12.40
N ARG A 62 6.40 -4.08 13.46
CA ARG A 62 7.47 -5.08 13.39
C ARG A 62 7.12 -6.32 12.58
N PHE A 63 5.82 -6.57 12.39
CA PHE A 63 5.40 -7.74 11.61
C PHE A 63 5.93 -7.64 10.17
N ALA A 64 6.62 -8.68 9.72
CA ALA A 64 7.29 -8.78 8.42
C ALA A 64 8.34 -7.67 8.16
N GLY A 65 8.89 -7.04 9.20
CA GLY A 65 9.95 -6.03 9.07
C GLY A 65 9.51 -4.71 8.43
N LYS A 66 8.21 -4.37 8.50
CA LYS A 66 7.68 -3.14 7.90
C LYS A 66 8.34 -1.87 8.48
N ASP A 67 8.58 -1.84 9.79
CA ASP A 67 9.27 -0.72 10.44
C ASP A 67 10.71 -0.54 9.91
N VAL A 68 11.41 -1.66 9.72
CA VAL A 68 12.79 -1.64 9.17
C VAL A 68 12.77 -1.17 7.72
N PHE A 69 11.85 -1.70 6.91
CA PHE A 69 11.67 -1.28 5.52
C PHE A 69 11.40 0.23 5.40
N LEU A 70 10.40 0.71 6.12
CA LEU A 70 9.98 2.11 6.06
C LEU A 70 11.11 3.05 6.53
N LYS A 71 11.78 2.74 7.65
CA LYS A 71 12.92 3.53 8.15
C LYS A 71 14.10 3.52 7.19
N SER A 72 14.37 2.39 6.52
CA SER A 72 15.42 2.28 5.52
C SER A 72 15.16 3.17 4.29
N HIS A 73 13.89 3.48 4.02
CA HIS A 73 13.43 4.20 2.83
C HIS A 73 12.72 5.52 3.11
N GLY A 74 13.28 6.29 4.06
CA GLY A 74 12.96 7.70 4.22
C GLY A 74 11.72 8.03 5.03
N PHE A 75 11.10 7.05 5.73
CA PHE A 75 9.98 7.29 6.63
C PHE A 75 10.47 7.51 8.07
N ASP A 76 10.22 8.69 8.61
CA ASP A 76 10.62 9.05 9.97
C ASP A 76 9.46 8.95 10.97
N HIS A 77 8.22 9.05 10.48
CA HIS A 77 7.01 9.09 11.31
C HIS A 77 6.16 7.86 11.06
N LEU A 78 6.23 6.90 11.99
CA LEU A 78 5.53 5.62 11.89
C LEU A 78 4.54 5.49 13.04
N ILE A 79 3.27 5.24 12.72
CA ILE A 79 2.19 4.98 13.67
C ILE A 79 1.64 3.58 13.38
N GLY A 80 1.86 2.66 14.31
CA GLY A 80 1.31 1.31 14.30
C GLY A 80 0.44 1.04 15.53
N ALA A 81 0.14 -0.22 15.76
CA ALA A 81 -0.74 -0.63 16.86
C ALA A 81 -0.28 -0.11 18.25
N GLU A 82 1.03 -0.04 18.50
CA GLU A 82 1.54 0.40 19.80
C GLU A 82 1.38 1.91 19.98
N GLU A 83 1.70 2.69 18.94
CA GLU A 83 1.59 4.15 18.97
C GLU A 83 0.12 4.61 18.98
N LEU A 84 -0.79 3.85 18.33
CA LEU A 84 -2.22 4.14 18.33
C LEU A 84 -2.87 4.01 19.70
N LYS A 85 -2.37 3.12 20.58
CA LYS A 85 -2.93 2.93 21.95
C LYS A 85 -3.05 4.23 22.73
N GLY A 86 -2.11 5.14 22.57
CA GLY A 86 -2.10 6.45 23.24
C GLY A 86 -2.86 7.56 22.52
N ARG A 87 -3.43 7.27 21.33
CA ARG A 87 -4.07 8.27 20.46
C ARG A 87 -5.56 8.07 20.28
N VAL A 88 -6.04 6.84 20.45
CA VAL A 88 -7.43 6.47 20.22
C VAL A 88 -8.28 6.55 21.47
N ALA A 89 -9.56 6.86 21.34
CA ALA A 89 -10.49 6.97 22.45
C ALA A 89 -10.76 5.61 23.13
N ASP A 90 -10.72 4.52 22.38
CA ASP A 90 -10.97 3.16 22.88
C ASP A 90 -9.82 2.22 22.45
N PRO A 91 -8.76 2.11 23.27
CA PRO A 91 -7.61 1.26 22.94
C PRO A 91 -7.92 -0.24 23.02
N THR A 92 -9.09 -0.64 23.50
CA THR A 92 -9.53 -2.04 23.53
C THR A 92 -10.27 -2.47 22.28
N TYR A 93 -10.73 -1.53 21.45
CA TYR A 93 -11.44 -1.79 20.21
C TYR A 93 -10.46 -2.22 19.10
N ARG A 94 -10.15 -3.51 19.10
CA ARG A 94 -9.17 -4.14 18.21
C ARG A 94 -9.64 -5.53 17.78
N ASN A 95 -9.12 -6.00 16.65
CA ASN A 95 -9.19 -7.39 16.20
C ASN A 95 -7.82 -8.10 16.38
N ASP A 96 -7.71 -9.33 15.94
CA ASP A 96 -6.49 -10.15 16.09
C ASP A 96 -5.25 -9.55 15.40
N TRP A 97 -5.45 -8.69 14.40
CA TRP A 97 -4.37 -8.03 13.66
C TRP A 97 -4.00 -6.64 14.21
N GLY A 98 -4.93 -5.98 14.88
CA GLY A 98 -4.72 -4.65 15.43
C GLY A 98 -6.00 -3.81 15.49
N PHE A 99 -5.87 -2.49 15.32
CA PHE A 99 -7.01 -1.57 15.32
C PHE A 99 -7.81 -1.71 14.02
N TYR A 100 -9.14 -1.60 14.12
CA TYR A 100 -10.05 -1.61 12.99
C TYR A 100 -9.80 -0.42 12.04
N ASP A 101 -10.14 -0.59 10.76
CA ASP A 101 -9.92 0.41 9.71
C ASP A 101 -10.64 1.74 10.00
N ASP A 102 -11.81 1.75 10.64
CA ASP A 102 -12.49 2.99 11.04
C ASP A 102 -11.63 3.83 11.98
N THR A 103 -11.01 3.21 12.97
CA THR A 103 -10.10 3.86 13.92
C THR A 103 -8.82 4.35 13.23
N VAL A 104 -8.24 3.53 12.36
CA VAL A 104 -7.03 3.87 11.62
C VAL A 104 -7.25 5.05 10.68
N LEU A 105 -8.36 5.04 9.93
CA LEU A 105 -8.66 6.10 8.97
C LEU A 105 -9.11 7.41 9.65
N ASP A 106 -9.64 7.36 10.85
CA ASP A 106 -9.85 8.56 11.67
C ASP A 106 -8.51 9.17 12.12
N GLU A 107 -7.51 8.37 12.50
CA GLU A 107 -6.14 8.88 12.76
C GLU A 107 -5.52 9.46 11.49
N VAL A 108 -5.67 8.78 10.35
CA VAL A 108 -5.18 9.31 9.05
C VAL A 108 -5.80 10.67 8.73
N TRP A 109 -7.09 10.86 9.00
CA TRP A 109 -7.75 12.14 8.82
C TRP A 109 -7.16 13.23 9.74
N GLN A 110 -6.92 12.93 11.02
CA GLN A 110 -6.30 13.85 11.95
C GLN A 110 -4.88 14.22 11.52
N GLN A 111 -4.07 13.24 11.12
CA GLN A 111 -2.72 13.47 10.58
C GLN A 111 -2.77 14.34 9.32
N TYR A 112 -3.66 14.05 8.37
CA TYR A 112 -3.81 14.85 7.16
C TYR A 112 -4.13 16.32 7.47
N GLN A 113 -5.07 16.59 8.38
CA GLN A 113 -5.41 17.94 8.79
C GLN A 113 -4.21 18.67 9.42
N GLN A 114 -3.54 18.03 10.37
CA GLN A 114 -2.40 18.60 11.06
C GLN A 114 -1.24 18.91 10.11
N LEU A 115 -0.91 17.98 9.23
CA LEU A 115 0.17 18.14 8.25
C LEU A 115 -0.17 19.20 7.20
N SER A 116 -1.41 19.24 6.71
CA SER A 116 -1.86 20.26 5.76
C SER A 116 -1.80 21.66 6.35
N GLN A 117 -2.13 21.81 7.65
CA GLN A 117 -2.02 23.10 8.37
C GLN A 117 -0.59 23.56 8.56
N SER A 118 0.38 22.64 8.57
CA SER A 118 1.80 23.00 8.77
C SER A 118 2.40 23.77 7.58
N GLY A 119 1.78 23.69 6.41
CA GLY A 119 2.29 24.29 5.17
C GLY A 119 3.53 23.61 4.58
N LYS A 120 3.99 22.51 5.19
CA LYS A 120 5.12 21.73 4.69
C LYS A 120 4.65 20.69 3.66
N ARG A 121 5.57 20.26 2.79
CA ARG A 121 5.33 19.10 1.93
C ARG A 121 5.35 17.83 2.76
N PHE A 122 4.37 16.97 2.57
CA PHE A 122 4.31 15.68 3.26
C PHE A 122 3.79 14.58 2.34
N SER A 123 4.14 13.36 2.67
CA SER A 123 3.47 12.18 2.19
C SER A 123 2.88 11.41 3.38
N LEU A 124 1.65 10.96 3.25
CA LEU A 124 0.94 10.20 4.29
C LEU A 124 0.45 8.88 3.70
N PHE A 125 1.10 7.80 4.08
CA PHE A 125 0.75 6.45 3.67
C PHE A 125 -0.09 5.79 4.75
N ALA A 126 -1.15 5.10 4.35
CA ALA A 126 -2.00 4.31 5.25
C ALA A 126 -2.15 2.89 4.72
N LEU A 127 -2.15 1.92 5.62
CA LEU A 127 -2.41 0.51 5.31
C LEU A 127 -3.58 0.01 6.15
N THR A 128 -4.65 -0.42 5.48
CA THR A 128 -5.83 -1.02 6.08
C THR A 128 -5.61 -2.50 6.41
N VAL A 129 -6.37 -3.06 7.34
CA VAL A 129 -6.20 -4.43 7.81
C VAL A 129 -7.50 -5.25 7.86
N ASP A 130 -8.67 -4.60 7.87
CA ASP A 130 -9.95 -5.28 8.08
C ASP A 130 -10.30 -6.28 6.98
N THR A 131 -9.71 -6.18 5.80
CA THR A 131 -9.90 -7.15 4.70
C THR A 131 -8.97 -8.35 4.77
N HIS A 132 -8.14 -8.48 5.83
CA HIS A 132 -7.16 -9.56 5.97
C HIS A 132 -7.82 -10.94 6.05
N HIS A 133 -7.22 -11.92 5.31
CA HIS A 133 -7.67 -13.29 5.33
C HIS A 133 -7.54 -13.95 6.74
N PRO A 134 -8.25 -15.05 7.05
CA PRO A 134 -9.17 -15.79 6.18
C PRO A 134 -10.58 -15.20 6.07
N ASP A 135 -11.05 -14.45 7.07
CA ASP A 135 -12.46 -14.04 7.16
C ASP A 135 -12.67 -12.55 6.93
N GLY A 136 -11.68 -11.74 7.24
CA GLY A 136 -11.82 -10.29 7.37
C GLY A 136 -12.56 -9.90 8.65
N PHE A 137 -12.65 -8.59 8.90
CA PHE A 137 -13.24 -7.99 10.07
C PHE A 137 -14.21 -6.88 9.67
N VAL A 138 -15.29 -6.71 10.43
CA VAL A 138 -16.27 -5.66 10.18
C VAL A 138 -16.24 -4.70 11.36
N SER A 139 -15.86 -3.44 11.11
CA SER A 139 -15.85 -2.38 12.10
C SER A 139 -17.24 -2.17 12.70
N ARG A 140 -17.31 -1.79 13.97
CA ARG A 140 -18.59 -1.53 14.66
C ARG A 140 -19.40 -0.36 14.08
N SER A 141 -18.73 0.53 13.37
CA SER A 141 -19.31 1.68 12.67
C SER A 141 -19.99 1.33 11.35
N CYS A 142 -19.80 0.10 10.83
CA CYS A 142 -20.51 -0.37 9.66
C CYS A 142 -21.82 -1.05 10.02
N GLU A 143 -22.86 -0.81 9.22
CA GLU A 143 -24.02 -1.70 9.23
C GLU A 143 -23.57 -3.10 8.78
N ARG A 144 -23.84 -4.11 9.60
CA ARG A 144 -23.60 -5.51 9.24
C ARG A 144 -24.54 -5.91 8.11
N LYS A 145 -24.13 -5.65 6.88
CA LYS A 145 -24.79 -6.23 5.71
C LYS A 145 -24.28 -7.66 5.56
N SER A 146 -25.15 -8.63 5.79
CA SER A 146 -24.84 -10.02 5.48
C SER A 146 -24.92 -10.21 3.97
N TYR A 147 -23.78 -10.16 3.29
CA TYR A 147 -23.72 -10.62 1.91
C TYR A 147 -23.83 -12.14 1.91
N ALA A 148 -24.91 -12.64 1.33
CA ALA A 148 -25.14 -14.07 1.18
C ALA A 148 -24.58 -14.56 -0.17
N ILE A 149 -23.79 -15.61 -0.12
CA ILE A 149 -23.40 -16.40 -1.28
C ILE A 149 -23.96 -17.78 -1.10
N ASP A 150 -24.72 -18.28 -2.07
CA ASP A 150 -25.45 -19.56 -1.99
C ASP A 150 -26.30 -19.64 -0.70
N GLY A 151 -26.96 -18.54 -0.32
CA GLY A 151 -27.81 -18.46 0.87
C GLY A 151 -27.07 -18.40 2.22
N LYS A 152 -25.73 -18.31 2.22
CA LYS A 152 -24.90 -18.20 3.43
C LYS A 152 -24.21 -16.83 3.50
N ALA A 153 -24.22 -16.21 4.68
CA ALA A 153 -23.49 -14.97 4.91
C ALA A 153 -21.99 -15.16 4.64
N ASN A 154 -21.38 -14.19 3.94
CA ASN A 154 -19.96 -14.20 3.63
C ASN A 154 -19.23 -13.06 4.35
N GLN A 155 -18.37 -13.41 5.29
CA GLN A 155 -17.65 -12.46 6.14
C GLN A 155 -16.67 -11.61 5.33
N SER A 156 -15.91 -12.19 4.40
CA SER A 156 -14.93 -11.45 3.60
C SER A 156 -15.58 -10.36 2.74
N PHE A 157 -16.75 -10.61 2.15
CA PHE A 157 -17.47 -9.57 1.41
C PHE A 157 -17.99 -8.46 2.32
N SER A 158 -18.46 -8.80 3.51
CA SER A 158 -18.89 -7.80 4.50
C SER A 158 -17.73 -6.93 4.94
N ALA A 159 -16.56 -7.53 5.19
CA ALA A 159 -15.34 -6.81 5.57
C ALA A 159 -14.85 -5.86 4.46
N VAL A 160 -14.78 -6.36 3.21
CA VAL A 160 -14.38 -5.53 2.05
C VAL A 160 -15.32 -4.36 1.86
N THR A 161 -16.63 -4.57 1.94
CA THR A 161 -17.62 -3.49 1.79
C THR A 161 -17.50 -2.45 2.89
N CYS A 162 -17.30 -2.88 4.14
CA CYS A 162 -17.11 -1.99 5.27
C CYS A 162 -15.83 -1.13 5.09
N SER A 163 -14.69 -1.76 4.82
CA SER A 163 -13.42 -1.06 4.60
C SER A 163 -13.51 -0.07 3.44
N GLN A 164 -14.15 -0.44 2.33
CA GLN A 164 -14.37 0.46 1.20
C GLN A 164 -15.24 1.68 1.56
N GLN A 165 -16.25 1.53 2.42
CA GLN A 165 -17.06 2.64 2.90
C GLN A 165 -16.23 3.63 3.72
N HIS A 166 -15.34 3.14 4.58
CA HIS A 166 -14.44 4.00 5.37
C HIS A 166 -13.43 4.73 4.48
N ILE A 167 -12.83 4.05 3.51
CA ILE A 167 -11.92 4.68 2.55
C ILE A 167 -12.64 5.76 1.74
N ALA A 168 -13.83 5.48 1.25
CA ALA A 168 -14.63 6.45 0.50
C ALA A 168 -15.02 7.67 1.37
N ALA A 169 -15.37 7.44 2.65
CA ALA A 169 -15.67 8.52 3.58
C ALA A 169 -14.45 9.41 3.83
N LEU A 170 -13.25 8.83 4.02
CA LEU A 170 -12.00 9.59 4.15
C LEU A 170 -11.71 10.41 2.88
N ILE A 171 -11.81 9.80 1.70
CA ILE A 171 -11.62 10.48 0.43
C ILE A 171 -12.58 11.70 0.31
N ASN A 172 -13.84 11.52 0.67
CA ASN A 172 -14.82 12.61 0.62
C ASN A 172 -14.50 13.72 1.63
N LYS A 173 -14.02 13.39 2.84
CA LYS A 173 -13.53 14.39 3.81
C LYS A 173 -12.36 15.20 3.22
N ILE A 174 -11.37 14.53 2.61
CA ILE A 174 -10.22 15.18 1.97
C ILE A 174 -10.68 16.07 0.80
N LYS A 175 -11.54 15.57 -0.06
CA LYS A 175 -12.08 16.33 -1.20
C LYS A 175 -12.85 17.59 -0.77
N ALA A 176 -13.52 17.57 0.38
CA ALA A 176 -14.24 18.71 0.94
C ALA A 176 -13.33 19.69 1.69
N SER A 177 -12.04 19.34 1.91
CA SER A 177 -11.10 20.19 2.63
C SER A 177 -10.53 21.31 1.73
N PRO A 178 -10.09 22.42 2.33
CA PRO A 178 -9.48 23.51 1.57
C PRO A 178 -8.13 23.13 0.93
N TRP A 179 -7.52 22.03 1.35
CA TRP A 179 -6.20 21.56 0.89
C TRP A 179 -6.27 20.58 -0.28
N PHE A 180 -7.48 20.16 -0.69
CA PHE A 180 -7.63 19.15 -1.76
C PHE A 180 -6.99 19.58 -3.09
N LYS A 181 -7.03 20.87 -3.41
CA LYS A 181 -6.42 21.42 -4.64
C LYS A 181 -4.92 21.14 -4.76
N ASP A 182 -4.22 21.01 -3.60
CA ASP A 182 -2.79 20.74 -3.51
C ASP A 182 -2.50 19.29 -3.05
N THR A 183 -3.50 18.40 -3.14
CA THR A 183 -3.43 17.02 -2.66
C THR A 183 -3.58 16.03 -3.80
N VAL A 184 -2.69 15.05 -3.86
CA VAL A 184 -2.82 13.85 -4.69
C VAL A 184 -3.22 12.69 -3.78
N ILE A 185 -4.37 12.07 -4.03
CA ILE A 185 -4.84 10.88 -3.32
C ILE A 185 -4.58 9.67 -4.19
N VAL A 186 -3.86 8.69 -3.67
CA VAL A 186 -3.60 7.41 -4.34
C VAL A 186 -4.27 6.31 -3.54
N VAL A 187 -5.07 5.48 -4.22
CA VAL A 187 -5.65 4.28 -3.61
C VAL A 187 -5.22 3.07 -4.41
N SER A 188 -4.60 2.12 -3.73
CA SER A 188 -4.16 0.89 -4.39
C SER A 188 -4.34 -0.33 -3.49
N SER A 189 -4.59 -1.48 -4.11
CA SER A 189 -4.43 -2.75 -3.42
C SER A 189 -2.93 -3.04 -3.27
N ASP A 190 -2.51 -3.53 -2.10
CA ASP A 190 -1.15 -4.00 -1.88
C ASP A 190 -0.89 -5.31 -2.63
N HIS A 191 -1.84 -6.25 -2.59
CA HIS A 191 -1.81 -7.50 -3.35
C HIS A 191 -3.22 -8.03 -3.61
N LEU A 192 -3.32 -9.09 -4.43
CA LEU A 192 -4.59 -9.80 -4.65
C LEU A 192 -5.04 -10.51 -3.37
N ALA A 193 -6.35 -10.57 -3.14
CA ALA A 193 -6.91 -11.30 -2.03
C ALA A 193 -6.37 -12.74 -1.95
N MET A 194 -5.87 -13.12 -0.78
CA MET A 194 -5.45 -14.49 -0.47
C MET A 194 -6.68 -15.39 -0.26
N ASN A 195 -6.44 -16.66 0.02
CA ASN A 195 -7.50 -17.61 0.31
C ASN A 195 -8.34 -17.14 1.50
N ASN A 196 -9.62 -16.89 1.25
CA ASN A 196 -10.58 -16.36 2.22
C ASN A 196 -11.95 -17.02 2.06
N THR A 197 -12.94 -16.63 2.83
CA THR A 197 -14.29 -17.22 2.78
C THR A 197 -14.99 -17.04 1.42
N ALA A 198 -14.56 -16.09 0.60
CA ALA A 198 -15.06 -15.86 -0.76
C ALA A 198 -14.24 -16.60 -1.85
N TRP A 199 -13.19 -17.34 -1.48
CA TRP A 199 -12.22 -17.91 -2.42
C TRP A 199 -12.84 -18.80 -3.50
N LYS A 200 -13.85 -19.57 -3.16
CA LYS A 200 -14.60 -20.42 -4.11
C LYS A 200 -15.11 -19.64 -5.34
N TYR A 201 -15.39 -18.35 -5.17
CA TYR A 201 -15.87 -17.47 -6.22
C TYR A 201 -14.72 -16.70 -6.86
N LEU A 202 -13.84 -16.13 -6.03
CA LEU A 202 -12.72 -15.30 -6.48
C LEU A 202 -11.74 -16.09 -7.36
N SER A 203 -11.48 -17.35 -7.05
CA SER A 203 -10.54 -18.19 -7.80
C SER A 203 -10.98 -18.50 -9.24
N LYS A 204 -12.25 -18.29 -9.55
CA LYS A 204 -12.84 -18.56 -10.88
C LYS A 204 -12.93 -17.31 -11.76
N GLN A 205 -12.53 -16.14 -11.25
CA GLN A 205 -12.64 -14.87 -11.92
C GLN A 205 -11.24 -14.33 -12.28
N ASP A 206 -11.20 -13.50 -13.31
CA ASP A 206 -10.05 -12.66 -13.55
C ASP A 206 -9.99 -11.59 -12.44
N ARG A 207 -8.91 -11.63 -11.67
CA ARG A 207 -8.72 -10.76 -10.52
C ARG A 207 -7.65 -9.72 -10.80
N ASN A 208 -7.96 -8.48 -10.51
CA ASN A 208 -7.06 -7.35 -10.67
C ASN A 208 -6.92 -6.59 -9.36
N ASN A 209 -5.74 -6.04 -9.11
CA ASN A 209 -5.52 -5.03 -8.07
C ASN A 209 -6.18 -3.72 -8.47
N LEU A 210 -6.73 -3.02 -7.50
CA LEU A 210 -7.19 -1.66 -7.68
C LEU A 210 -5.99 -0.70 -7.67
N PHE A 211 -6.00 0.26 -8.58
CA PHE A 211 -5.13 1.43 -8.53
C PHE A 211 -5.87 2.61 -9.17
N PHE A 212 -6.04 3.68 -8.43
CA PHE A 212 -6.53 4.95 -8.97
C PHE A 212 -5.94 6.14 -8.25
N VAL A 213 -5.97 7.28 -8.91
CA VAL A 213 -5.46 8.55 -8.40
C VAL A 213 -6.51 9.63 -8.54
N LEU A 214 -6.68 10.44 -7.51
CA LEU A 214 -7.54 11.63 -7.52
C LEU A 214 -6.66 12.87 -7.30
N ARG A 215 -6.89 13.89 -8.12
CA ARG A 215 -6.20 15.18 -8.04
C ARG A 215 -7.23 16.31 -8.06
N GLY A 216 -7.02 17.31 -7.21
CA GLY A 216 -7.87 18.49 -7.17
C GLY A 216 -7.57 19.51 -8.26
N ASP A 217 -6.40 19.45 -8.87
CA ASP A 217 -5.86 20.39 -9.85
C ASP A 217 -6.06 19.94 -11.33
N GLN A 218 -6.54 18.73 -11.56
CA GLN A 218 -6.63 18.14 -12.91
C GLN A 218 -8.03 17.63 -13.22
N PRO A 219 -8.48 17.76 -14.49
CA PRO A 219 -9.71 17.11 -14.94
C PRO A 219 -9.55 15.58 -14.88
N VAL A 220 -10.68 14.89 -14.80
CA VAL A 220 -10.73 13.43 -14.84
C VAL A 220 -10.10 12.95 -16.15
N GLN A 221 -9.11 12.06 -16.03
CA GLN A 221 -8.53 11.33 -17.15
C GLN A 221 -8.78 9.84 -16.94
N ASP A 222 -9.23 9.18 -17.99
CA ASP A 222 -9.41 7.74 -17.97
C ASP A 222 -8.19 7.08 -18.61
N VAL A 223 -7.43 6.33 -17.80
CA VAL A 223 -6.21 5.61 -18.23
C VAL A 223 -6.49 4.12 -18.22
N VAL A 224 -7.63 3.72 -18.78
CA VAL A 224 -8.07 2.33 -18.83
C VAL A 224 -7.47 1.61 -20.04
N GLY A 225 -7.09 0.35 -19.86
CA GLY A 225 -6.81 -0.59 -20.95
C GLY A 225 -5.37 -1.10 -21.06
N LEU A 226 -4.39 -0.47 -20.43
CA LEU A 226 -3.03 -1.00 -20.44
C LEU A 226 -2.82 -1.98 -19.26
N LYS A 227 -2.30 -3.16 -19.55
CA LYS A 227 -1.95 -4.14 -18.52
C LYS A 227 -0.80 -3.63 -17.66
N ARG A 228 -1.04 -3.51 -16.36
CA ARG A 228 -0.13 -2.99 -15.35
C ARG A 228 0.08 -4.00 -14.22
N ASN A 229 1.03 -3.72 -13.35
CA ASN A 229 1.28 -4.51 -12.16
C ASN A 229 1.70 -3.60 -10.99
N THR A 230 1.77 -4.14 -9.78
CA THR A 230 2.03 -3.36 -8.56
C THR A 230 3.37 -2.59 -8.60
N MET A 231 4.36 -3.05 -9.35
CA MET A 231 5.64 -2.35 -9.49
C MET A 231 5.50 -1.00 -10.22
N ASP A 232 4.46 -0.83 -11.04
CA ASP A 232 4.19 0.40 -11.79
C ASP A 232 3.62 1.53 -10.91
N ASN A 233 3.11 1.21 -9.72
CA ASN A 233 2.41 2.16 -8.86
C ASN A 233 3.31 3.32 -8.42
N GLY A 234 4.49 3.04 -7.87
CA GLY A 234 5.43 4.06 -7.40
C GLY A 234 5.94 4.95 -8.54
N ALA A 235 6.24 4.36 -9.69
CA ALA A 235 6.63 5.10 -10.89
C ALA A 235 5.52 6.04 -11.38
N THR A 236 4.25 5.59 -11.28
CA THR A 236 3.09 6.42 -11.65
C THR A 236 2.92 7.60 -10.69
N VAL A 237 3.06 7.36 -9.39
CA VAL A 237 3.00 8.44 -8.39
C VAL A 237 4.13 9.45 -8.61
N LEU A 238 5.35 8.97 -8.86
CA LEU A 238 6.51 9.82 -9.11
C LEU A 238 6.30 10.71 -10.33
N ASP A 239 5.84 10.16 -11.45
CA ASP A 239 5.52 10.89 -12.70
C ASP A 239 4.42 11.95 -12.47
N ILE A 240 3.35 11.61 -11.73
CA ILE A 240 2.28 12.55 -11.37
C ILE A 240 2.81 13.73 -10.57
N LEU A 241 3.82 13.51 -9.73
CA LEU A 241 4.47 14.54 -8.92
C LEU A 241 5.54 15.34 -9.69
N GLY A 242 5.74 15.05 -10.96
CA GLY A 242 6.70 15.75 -11.84
C GLY A 242 8.12 15.18 -11.79
N GLY A 243 8.29 13.97 -11.27
CA GLY A 243 9.54 13.22 -11.30
C GLY A 243 9.68 12.31 -12.52
N ASP A 244 10.56 11.32 -12.44
CA ASP A 244 10.79 10.35 -13.52
C ASP A 244 9.57 9.43 -13.71
N ASN A 245 9.39 8.94 -14.92
CA ASN A 245 8.30 8.01 -15.28
C ASN A 245 8.65 6.53 -15.05
N PHE A 246 9.71 6.25 -14.31
CA PHE A 246 10.16 4.90 -13.94
C PHE A 246 10.66 4.87 -12.49
N LEU A 247 10.58 3.71 -11.86
CA LEU A 247 11.17 3.42 -10.56
C LEU A 247 11.47 1.92 -10.49
N GLY A 248 12.75 1.56 -10.33
CA GLY A 248 13.15 0.17 -10.44
C GLY A 248 12.72 -0.45 -11.79
N LEU A 249 11.99 -1.54 -11.75
CA LEU A 249 11.39 -2.20 -12.92
C LEU A 249 10.04 -1.58 -13.32
N GLY A 250 9.42 -0.77 -12.47
CA GLY A 250 8.12 -0.13 -12.71
C GLY A 250 8.20 0.97 -13.75
N ARG A 251 7.10 1.17 -14.47
CA ARG A 251 6.91 2.24 -15.46
C ARG A 251 5.60 2.96 -15.17
N SER A 252 5.59 4.27 -15.30
CA SER A 252 4.39 5.06 -15.09
C SER A 252 3.22 4.59 -15.94
N SER A 253 2.04 4.53 -15.36
CA SER A 253 0.80 4.20 -16.07
C SER A 253 0.38 5.30 -17.06
N LEU A 254 0.96 6.50 -16.97
CA LEU A 254 0.79 7.59 -17.93
C LEU A 254 1.69 7.42 -19.14
N SER A 255 2.76 6.62 -19.04
CA SER A 255 3.61 6.27 -20.16
C SER A 255 2.99 5.13 -20.98
N GLY A 256 3.23 5.10 -22.28
CA GLY A 256 2.84 3.98 -23.16
C GLY A 256 3.62 2.69 -22.92
N GLN A 257 4.50 2.63 -21.91
CA GLN A 257 5.43 1.52 -21.66
C GLN A 257 5.08 0.78 -20.37
N SER A 258 5.25 -0.55 -20.37
CA SER A 258 5.22 -1.38 -19.17
C SER A 258 5.97 -2.68 -19.42
N LEU A 259 6.60 -3.24 -18.39
CA LEU A 259 7.22 -4.57 -18.49
C LEU A 259 6.18 -5.66 -18.78
N SER A 260 4.97 -5.52 -18.28
CA SER A 260 3.87 -6.45 -18.57
C SER A 260 3.45 -6.47 -20.04
N GLN A 261 3.73 -5.41 -20.78
CA GLN A 261 3.54 -5.37 -22.24
C GLN A 261 4.77 -5.89 -23.00
N SER A 262 5.97 -5.62 -22.48
CA SER A 262 7.22 -6.03 -23.12
C SER A 262 7.49 -7.52 -23.03
N PHE A 263 6.95 -8.21 -22.02
CA PHE A 263 7.16 -9.63 -21.78
C PHE A 263 5.83 -10.39 -21.67
N LEU A 264 5.54 -11.25 -22.64
CA LEU A 264 4.34 -12.11 -22.64
C LEU A 264 4.27 -13.01 -21.40
N ASN A 265 5.42 -13.51 -20.93
CA ASN A 265 5.56 -14.40 -19.77
C ASN A 265 6.21 -13.69 -18.58
N MET A 266 5.64 -12.58 -18.14
CA MET A 266 6.19 -11.75 -17.06
C MET A 266 6.45 -12.54 -15.77
N LYS A 267 5.59 -13.51 -15.44
CA LYS A 267 5.76 -14.38 -14.27
C LYS A 267 7.06 -15.18 -14.33
N GLU A 268 7.35 -15.79 -15.47
CA GLU A 268 8.58 -16.58 -15.69
C GLU A 268 9.81 -15.69 -15.67
N LYS A 269 9.71 -14.48 -16.25
CA LYS A 269 10.81 -13.51 -16.23
C LYS A 269 11.16 -13.07 -14.82
N VAL A 270 10.17 -12.75 -13.99
CA VAL A 270 10.38 -12.38 -12.59
C VAL A 270 11.04 -13.52 -11.81
N LEU A 271 10.64 -14.76 -12.04
CA LEU A 271 11.29 -15.94 -11.41
C LEU A 271 12.72 -16.13 -11.91
N ALA A 272 13.00 -15.90 -13.19
CA ALA A 272 14.35 -15.98 -13.74
C ALA A 272 15.28 -14.89 -13.14
N TRP A 273 14.74 -13.71 -12.86
CA TRP A 273 15.49 -12.60 -12.22
C TRP A 273 15.66 -12.75 -10.69
N LYS A 274 15.00 -13.73 -10.07
CA LYS A 274 15.05 -13.93 -8.61
C LYS A 274 16.47 -13.92 -8.04
N PRO A 275 17.51 -14.60 -8.61
CA PRO A 275 18.86 -14.56 -8.07
C PRO A 275 19.47 -13.15 -8.07
N ASP A 276 19.21 -12.35 -9.10
CA ASP A 276 19.71 -10.98 -9.21
C ASP A 276 18.99 -10.05 -8.24
N ILE A 277 17.68 -10.21 -8.08
CA ILE A 277 16.88 -9.45 -7.11
C ILE A 277 17.33 -9.75 -5.67
N ILE A 278 17.68 -11.00 -5.36
CA ILE A 278 18.24 -11.36 -4.03
C ILE A 278 19.58 -10.64 -3.80
N ARG A 279 20.41 -10.43 -4.83
CA ARG A 279 21.68 -9.69 -4.68
C ARG A 279 21.49 -8.23 -4.28
N LEU A 280 20.31 -7.63 -4.54
CA LEU A 280 20.01 -6.25 -4.14
C LEU A 280 20.07 -6.05 -2.61
N TRP A 281 19.94 -7.11 -1.81
CA TRP A 281 20.10 -7.03 -0.35
C TRP A 281 21.53 -6.68 0.08
N ASN A 282 22.51 -6.98 -0.76
CA ASN A 282 23.93 -6.86 -0.45
C ASN A 282 24.66 -5.84 -1.35
N PHE A 283 23.94 -4.91 -1.99
CA PHE A 283 24.59 -3.87 -2.77
C PHE A 283 25.54 -3.03 -1.93
N PRO A 284 26.75 -2.72 -2.44
CA PRO A 284 27.71 -1.84 -1.75
C PRO A 284 27.12 -0.44 -1.49
N LYS A 285 27.49 0.17 -0.37
CA LYS A 285 27.05 1.55 -0.02
C LYS A 285 27.44 2.60 -1.06
N GLU A 286 28.49 2.35 -1.81
CA GLU A 286 29.09 3.25 -2.80
C GLU A 286 28.24 3.40 -4.10
N MET A 287 27.18 2.59 -4.25
CA MET A 287 26.28 2.63 -5.43
C MET A 287 24.99 3.42 -5.20
N LYS A 288 24.91 4.18 -4.13
CA LYS A 288 23.78 5.10 -3.87
C LYS A 288 23.91 6.42 -4.60
#